data_47d74a999c23748424ea2910df529dcf
#
_entry.id   47d74a999c23748424ea2910df529dcf
#
_cell.length_a   1.000
_cell.length_b   1.000
_cell.length_c   1.000
_cell.angle_alpha   90.00
_cell.angle_beta   90.00
_cell.angle_gamma   90.00
#
_symmetry.space_group_name_H-M   'P 1'
#
loop_
_entity.id
_entity.type
_entity.pdbx_description
1 polymer ?
#
loop_
_entity_poly.entity_id
_entity_poly.type
_entity_poly.pdbx_seq_one_letter_code
_entity_poly.pdbx_strand_id
1 'polypeptide(L)'
;MKIKKLISALVLGSMLVGLSGCNITDFSAENLLRPPKAVGDEAEIEQLIAKTADSGYTLKYPKNGKFRSAIIMTDLDGNDSNEAVAFFRNSAETSSVHMLVMYSKDKSWKIASDNIFETTDIDSVDFADLTGNGKAEIIVNSTTYTPNVGKLSCYSYSEGKTNEVGSGQSCSSFVTGDFDNDGTSEIMSLVLYTTENEALASMLDYNEDSKSLYAKAMANMDPNVVKYKNIAVTKLDNDITGIVVDGTSANEVTNTQVIFYS
;
A
#
# COMPACT_ATOMS: atom_id res chain seq x y z
N MET A 1 -62.40 40.98 0.88
CA MET A 1 -62.44 39.49 0.78
C MET A 1 -61.80 38.94 -0.53
N LYS A 2 -61.31 39.78 -1.44
CA LYS A 2 -60.67 39.33 -2.71
C LYS A 2 -59.14 39.18 -2.62
N ILE A 3 -58.46 39.93 -1.73
CA ILE A 3 -56.99 39.92 -1.62
C ILE A 3 -56.46 38.62 -0.95
N LYS A 4 -57.19 38.05 0.05
CA LYS A 4 -56.77 36.82 0.71
C LYS A 4 -56.80 35.58 -0.21
N LYS A 5 -57.68 35.57 -1.22
CA LYS A 5 -57.77 34.49 -2.20
C LYS A 5 -56.66 34.55 -3.26
N LEU A 6 -56.17 35.77 -3.59
CA LEU A 6 -55.06 35.97 -4.52
C LEU A 6 -53.72 35.53 -3.90
N ILE A 7 -53.49 35.86 -2.62
CA ILE A 7 -52.28 35.46 -1.90
C ILE A 7 -52.21 33.92 -1.72
N SER A 8 -53.35 33.30 -1.45
CA SER A 8 -53.40 31.81 -1.32
C SER A 8 -53.13 31.09 -2.63
N ALA A 9 -53.56 31.66 -3.78
CA ALA A 9 -53.26 31.09 -5.12
C ALA A 9 -51.79 31.30 -5.51
N LEU A 10 -51.16 32.40 -5.10
CA LEU A 10 -49.74 32.66 -5.37
C LEU A 10 -48.82 31.76 -4.55
N VAL A 11 -49.16 31.46 -3.31
CA VAL A 11 -48.38 30.53 -2.44
C VAL A 11 -48.54 29.10 -2.89
N LEU A 12 -49.70 28.65 -3.36
CA LEU A 12 -49.86 27.33 -3.96
C LEU A 12 -49.10 27.17 -5.29
N GLY A 13 -49.05 28.22 -6.11
CA GLY A 13 -48.32 28.25 -7.38
C GLY A 13 -46.79 28.18 -7.19
N SER A 14 -46.26 28.78 -6.14
CA SER A 14 -44.82 28.73 -5.84
C SER A 14 -44.34 27.40 -5.24
N MET A 15 -45.22 26.62 -4.60
CA MET A 15 -44.90 25.26 -4.11
C MET A 15 -44.83 24.21 -5.22
N LEU A 16 -45.49 24.44 -6.36
CA LEU A 16 -45.48 23.46 -7.47
C LEU A 16 -44.27 23.61 -8.41
N VAL A 17 -43.53 24.72 -8.35
CA VAL A 17 -42.31 24.93 -9.16
C VAL A 17 -41.05 24.42 -8.45
N GLY A 18 -41.12 24.15 -7.16
CA GLY A 18 -39.97 23.62 -6.37
C GLY A 18 -39.73 22.09 -6.48
N LEU A 19 -40.56 21.34 -7.20
CA LEU A 19 -40.46 19.88 -7.32
C LEU A 19 -39.92 19.39 -8.66
N SER A 20 -39.47 20.28 -9.53
CA SER A 20 -38.87 19.88 -10.83
C SER A 20 -37.33 19.81 -10.81
N GLY A 21 -36.77 19.43 -9.70
CA GLY A 21 -35.31 19.32 -9.56
C GLY A 21 -34.86 18.00 -9.02
N CYS A 22 -34.96 16.96 -9.80
CA CYS A 22 -34.11 15.76 -9.83
C CYS A 22 -34.80 14.75 -10.74
N ASN A 23 -34.24 14.46 -11.85
CA ASN A 23 -34.65 13.33 -12.69
C ASN A 23 -34.30 12.04 -11.93
N ILE A 24 -35.23 11.62 -11.03
CA ILE A 24 -35.13 10.37 -10.28
C ILE A 24 -35.69 9.24 -11.15
N THR A 25 -35.10 9.01 -12.30
CA THR A 25 -35.55 7.91 -13.20
C THR A 25 -34.65 6.67 -13.15
N ASP A 26 -33.69 6.62 -12.22
CA ASP A 26 -32.75 5.48 -12.21
C ASP A 26 -32.51 4.89 -10.81
N PHE A 27 -33.57 4.78 -10.02
CA PHE A 27 -33.58 3.98 -8.79
C PHE A 27 -33.90 2.51 -9.12
N SER A 28 -33.08 1.88 -9.97
CA SER A 28 -33.06 0.41 -9.97
C SER A 28 -32.18 -0.05 -8.79
N ALA A 29 -32.60 -1.09 -8.08
CA ALA A 29 -31.79 -1.69 -7.00
C ALA A 29 -30.40 -2.09 -7.53
N GLU A 30 -30.27 -2.41 -8.83
CA GLU A 30 -28.99 -2.68 -9.50
C GLU A 30 -28.06 -1.46 -9.55
N ASN A 31 -28.59 -0.24 -9.77
CA ASN A 31 -27.77 0.98 -9.82
C ASN A 31 -27.35 1.44 -8.43
N LEU A 32 -28.13 1.14 -7.40
CA LEU A 32 -27.76 1.43 -6.01
C LEU A 32 -26.72 0.46 -5.45
N LEU A 33 -26.56 -0.71 -6.04
CA LEU A 33 -25.58 -1.74 -5.67
C LEU A 33 -24.27 -1.64 -6.47
N ARG A 34 -24.22 -0.81 -7.51
CA ARG A 34 -22.97 -0.56 -8.25
C ARG A 34 -22.10 0.40 -7.46
N PRO A 35 -20.80 0.12 -7.33
CA PRO A 35 -19.85 1.10 -6.83
C PRO A 35 -19.95 2.39 -7.64
N PRO A 36 -19.73 3.57 -7.03
CA PRO A 36 -19.61 4.82 -7.77
C PRO A 36 -18.62 4.65 -8.92
N LYS A 37 -18.95 5.18 -10.10
CA LYS A 37 -17.99 5.19 -11.20
C LYS A 37 -16.85 6.13 -10.83
N ALA A 38 -15.63 5.67 -11.00
CA ALA A 38 -14.43 6.49 -10.88
C ALA A 38 -14.52 7.71 -11.82
N VAL A 39 -14.05 8.86 -11.39
CA VAL A 39 -14.03 10.11 -12.14
C VAL A 39 -12.63 10.73 -12.09
N GLY A 40 -12.29 11.54 -13.10
CA GLY A 40 -10.99 12.21 -13.16
C GLY A 40 -9.83 11.22 -13.25
N ASP A 41 -8.77 11.45 -12.48
CA ASP A 41 -7.54 10.66 -12.48
C ASP A 41 -7.80 9.18 -12.18
N GLU A 42 -8.67 8.87 -11.25
CA GLU A 42 -9.02 7.50 -10.88
C GLU A 42 -9.62 6.73 -12.08
N ALA A 43 -10.47 7.39 -12.88
CA ALA A 43 -11.05 6.77 -14.07
C ALA A 43 -9.99 6.47 -15.16
N GLU A 44 -9.00 7.35 -15.34
CA GLU A 44 -7.90 7.12 -16.28
C GLU A 44 -7.00 5.98 -15.80
N ILE A 45 -6.69 5.93 -14.52
CA ILE A 45 -5.90 4.86 -13.89
C ILE A 45 -6.61 3.50 -14.06
N GLU A 46 -7.92 3.43 -13.76
CA GLU A 46 -8.70 2.20 -13.96
C GLU A 46 -8.73 1.76 -15.45
N GLN A 47 -8.79 2.70 -16.39
CA GLN A 47 -8.70 2.39 -17.83
C GLN A 47 -7.33 1.81 -18.21
N LEU A 48 -6.25 2.32 -17.64
CA LEU A 48 -4.89 1.77 -17.86
C LEU A 48 -4.76 0.36 -17.29
N ILE A 49 -5.28 0.11 -16.07
CA ILE A 49 -5.32 -1.23 -15.47
C ILE A 49 -6.12 -2.18 -16.38
N ALA A 50 -7.32 -1.78 -16.80
CA ALA A 50 -8.16 -2.60 -17.67
C ALA A 50 -7.49 -2.93 -19.02
N LYS A 51 -6.76 -1.98 -19.59
CA LYS A 51 -6.01 -2.16 -20.83
C LYS A 51 -4.82 -3.11 -20.66
N THR A 52 -4.12 -3.02 -19.52
CA THR A 52 -2.97 -3.89 -19.20
C THR A 52 -3.44 -5.33 -18.95
N ALA A 53 -4.56 -5.49 -18.26
CA ALA A 53 -5.11 -6.80 -17.92
C ALA A 53 -5.72 -7.55 -19.10
N ASP A 54 -6.08 -6.87 -20.21
CA ASP A 54 -6.64 -7.40 -21.47
C ASP A 54 -7.93 -8.23 -21.32
N SER A 55 -7.93 -9.26 -20.47
CA SER A 55 -9.05 -10.20 -20.29
C SER A 55 -9.95 -9.91 -19.07
N GLY A 56 -9.80 -8.75 -18.43
CA GLY A 56 -10.43 -8.39 -17.17
C GLY A 56 -9.52 -8.58 -15.97
N TYR A 57 -9.86 -7.93 -14.85
CA TYR A 57 -9.02 -7.92 -13.67
C TYR A 57 -9.83 -7.89 -12.38
N THR A 58 -9.15 -8.21 -11.28
CA THR A 58 -9.63 -8.01 -9.92
C THR A 58 -8.58 -7.21 -9.15
N LEU A 59 -8.99 -6.09 -8.57
CA LEU A 59 -8.11 -5.29 -7.71
C LEU A 59 -7.66 -6.11 -6.50
N LYS A 60 -6.39 -5.94 -6.12
CA LYS A 60 -5.78 -6.58 -4.96
C LYS A 60 -5.45 -5.52 -3.93
N TYR A 61 -5.85 -5.76 -2.71
CA TYR A 61 -5.68 -4.84 -1.59
C TYR A 61 -4.60 -5.39 -0.66
N PRO A 62 -3.56 -4.59 -0.29
CA PRO A 62 -2.63 -5.01 0.75
C PRO A 62 -3.39 -5.36 2.03
N LYS A 63 -3.06 -6.53 2.62
CA LYS A 63 -3.80 -7.08 3.77
C LYS A 63 -3.50 -6.33 5.05
N ASN A 64 -2.26 -5.87 5.19
CA ASN A 64 -1.71 -5.25 6.40
C ASN A 64 -1.02 -3.91 6.08
N GLY A 65 -0.51 -3.25 7.11
CA GLY A 65 0.20 -1.98 6.98
C GLY A 65 -0.72 -0.75 6.88
N LYS A 66 -0.14 0.40 6.60
CA LYS A 66 -0.85 1.69 6.52
C LYS A 66 -1.50 1.94 5.16
N PHE A 67 -0.96 1.37 4.09
CA PHE A 67 -1.48 1.50 2.73
C PHE A 67 -2.31 0.27 2.37
N ARG A 68 -3.63 0.40 2.44
CA ARG A 68 -4.59 -0.71 2.24
C ARG A 68 -5.50 -0.51 1.03
N SER A 69 -5.24 0.49 0.21
CA SER A 69 -5.93 0.69 -1.07
C SER A 69 -5.29 -0.15 -2.17
N ALA A 70 -6.09 -0.61 -3.13
CA ALA A 70 -5.56 -1.26 -4.32
C ALA A 70 -4.90 -0.27 -5.28
N ILE A 71 -5.26 1.01 -5.20
CA ILE A 71 -4.63 2.12 -5.92
C ILE A 71 -4.14 3.10 -4.86
N ILE A 72 -2.84 3.37 -4.84
CA ILE A 72 -2.16 4.23 -3.88
C ILE A 72 -1.56 5.39 -4.66
N MET A 73 -1.88 6.61 -4.22
CA MET A 73 -1.34 7.84 -4.78
C MET A 73 -0.25 8.36 -3.85
N THR A 74 0.96 8.52 -4.36
CA THR A 74 2.11 9.01 -3.58
C THR A 74 3.15 9.64 -4.49
N ASP A 75 3.83 10.67 -4.00
CA ASP A 75 4.97 11.28 -4.70
C ASP A 75 6.20 10.36 -4.52
N LEU A 76 6.61 9.71 -5.61
CA LEU A 76 7.73 8.78 -5.62
C LEU A 76 9.06 9.46 -5.98
N ASP A 77 9.02 10.57 -6.71
CA ASP A 77 10.24 11.20 -7.22
C ASP A 77 10.55 12.59 -6.63
N GLY A 78 9.74 13.03 -5.65
CA GLY A 78 9.95 14.26 -4.91
C GLY A 78 9.63 15.53 -5.70
N ASN A 79 8.74 15.43 -6.70
CA ASN A 79 8.39 16.55 -7.58
C ASN A 79 7.07 17.26 -7.20
N ASP A 80 6.49 16.94 -6.03
CA ASP A 80 5.20 17.40 -5.54
C ASP A 80 3.98 16.94 -6.39
N SER A 81 4.17 15.98 -7.28
CA SER A 81 3.11 15.33 -8.04
C SER A 81 3.05 13.84 -7.67
N ASN A 82 1.85 13.30 -7.51
CA ASN A 82 1.72 11.91 -7.16
C ASN A 82 1.84 11.00 -8.38
N GLU A 83 2.57 9.90 -8.22
CA GLU A 83 2.43 8.69 -9.00
C GLU A 83 1.32 7.81 -8.43
N ALA A 84 0.85 6.86 -9.25
CA ALA A 84 -0.11 5.85 -8.83
C ALA A 84 0.53 4.47 -8.83
N VAL A 85 0.40 3.76 -7.73
CA VAL A 85 0.80 2.35 -7.58
C VAL A 85 -0.45 1.51 -7.42
N ALA A 86 -0.75 0.64 -8.38
CA ALA A 86 -1.97 -0.16 -8.39
C ALA A 86 -1.66 -1.65 -8.36
N PHE A 87 -2.38 -2.39 -7.51
CA PHE A 87 -2.27 -3.84 -7.40
C PHE A 87 -3.52 -4.50 -7.99
N PHE A 88 -3.32 -5.43 -8.92
CA PHE A 88 -4.41 -6.18 -9.52
C PHE A 88 -3.96 -7.59 -9.92
N ARG A 89 -4.93 -8.46 -10.16
CA ARG A 89 -4.75 -9.76 -10.76
C ARG A 89 -5.48 -9.77 -12.10
N ASN A 90 -4.80 -10.25 -13.13
CA ASN A 90 -5.42 -10.55 -14.41
C ASN A 90 -6.36 -11.77 -14.26
N SER A 91 -7.55 -11.70 -14.83
CA SER A 91 -8.54 -12.79 -14.73
C SER A 91 -8.08 -14.09 -15.39
N ALA A 92 -7.16 -14.02 -16.36
CA ALA A 92 -6.55 -15.18 -17.00
C ALA A 92 -5.42 -15.81 -16.17
N GLU A 93 -4.89 -15.10 -15.15
CA GLU A 93 -3.73 -15.51 -14.37
C GLU A 93 -4.08 -15.58 -12.88
N THR A 94 -4.24 -16.79 -12.34
CA THR A 94 -4.69 -16.96 -10.95
C THR A 94 -3.56 -16.96 -9.93
N SER A 95 -2.30 -17.07 -10.36
CA SER A 95 -1.11 -17.24 -9.52
C SER A 95 -0.20 -16.01 -9.46
N SER A 96 -0.54 -14.93 -10.14
CA SER A 96 0.25 -13.70 -10.15
C SER A 96 -0.54 -12.48 -9.70
N VAL A 97 0.18 -11.51 -9.14
CA VAL A 97 -0.32 -10.16 -8.84
C VAL A 97 0.58 -9.17 -9.55
N HIS A 98 -0.03 -8.23 -10.26
CA HIS A 98 0.63 -7.12 -10.93
C HIS A 98 0.70 -5.91 -10.01
N MET A 99 1.84 -5.23 -10.00
CA MET A 99 2.02 -3.87 -9.49
C MET A 99 2.26 -2.95 -10.68
N LEU A 100 1.23 -2.22 -11.06
CA LEU A 100 1.31 -1.23 -12.11
C LEU A 100 1.70 0.11 -11.51
N VAL A 101 2.83 0.65 -11.93
CA VAL A 101 3.27 1.99 -11.55
C VAL A 101 2.96 2.94 -12.70
N MET A 102 2.30 4.04 -12.38
CA MET A 102 1.82 5.01 -13.37
C MET A 102 2.15 6.43 -12.94
N TYR A 103 2.33 7.32 -13.89
CA TYR A 103 2.63 8.73 -13.68
C TYR A 103 1.80 9.63 -14.59
N SER A 104 1.56 10.86 -14.16
CA SER A 104 0.87 11.85 -14.97
C SER A 104 1.86 12.68 -15.78
N LYS A 105 1.61 12.81 -17.09
CA LYS A 105 2.37 13.68 -18.00
C LYS A 105 1.44 14.31 -19.02
N ASP A 106 1.56 15.61 -19.21
CA ASP A 106 0.71 16.37 -20.15
C ASP A 106 -0.79 16.18 -19.90
N LYS A 107 -1.19 16.13 -18.61
CA LYS A 107 -2.57 15.90 -18.14
C LYS A 107 -3.15 14.54 -18.55
N SER A 108 -2.33 13.55 -18.75
CA SER A 108 -2.75 12.17 -19.01
C SER A 108 -1.88 11.18 -18.26
N TRP A 109 -2.48 10.11 -17.78
CA TRP A 109 -1.78 9.03 -17.08
C TRP A 109 -1.07 8.10 -18.05
N LYS A 110 0.13 7.66 -17.68
CA LYS A 110 0.99 6.74 -18.45
C LYS A 110 1.53 5.65 -17.56
N ILE A 111 1.77 4.49 -18.13
CA ILE A 111 2.38 3.37 -17.44
C ILE A 111 3.89 3.56 -17.43
N ALA A 112 4.48 3.53 -16.23
CA ALA A 112 5.92 3.48 -16.01
C ALA A 112 6.43 2.03 -16.09
N SER A 113 5.74 1.11 -15.39
CA SER A 113 6.11 -0.31 -15.36
C SER A 113 4.92 -1.18 -14.95
N ASP A 114 5.01 -2.45 -15.31
CA ASP A 114 4.18 -3.54 -14.81
C ASP A 114 5.12 -4.60 -14.19
N ASN A 115 5.12 -4.68 -12.86
CA ASN A 115 5.96 -5.61 -12.12
C ASN A 115 5.09 -6.78 -11.64
N ILE A 116 5.47 -7.99 -11.99
CA ILE A 116 4.67 -9.19 -11.74
C ILE A 116 5.27 -9.98 -10.58
N PHE A 117 4.45 -10.26 -9.57
CA PHE A 117 4.78 -11.11 -8.43
C PHE A 117 4.11 -12.47 -8.60
N GLU A 118 4.88 -13.55 -8.48
CA GLU A 118 4.34 -14.91 -8.43
C GLU A 118 3.75 -15.18 -7.04
N THR A 119 2.58 -14.63 -6.80
CA THR A 119 1.87 -14.67 -5.52
C THR A 119 0.36 -14.60 -5.72
N THR A 120 -0.38 -15.01 -4.70
CA THR A 120 -1.84 -14.81 -4.68
C THR A 120 -2.26 -13.47 -4.08
N ASP A 121 -1.42 -12.86 -3.24
CA ASP A 121 -1.79 -11.65 -2.51
C ASP A 121 -0.58 -10.81 -2.11
N ILE A 122 -0.81 -9.52 -1.91
CA ILE A 122 0.12 -8.60 -1.28
C ILE A 122 -0.20 -8.53 0.21
N ASP A 123 0.83 -8.75 1.05
CA ASP A 123 0.68 -8.61 2.49
C ASP A 123 0.67 -7.14 2.90
N SER A 124 1.73 -6.42 2.57
CA SER A 124 1.89 -5.02 2.95
C SER A 124 2.75 -4.24 1.96
N VAL A 125 2.55 -2.93 1.96
CA VAL A 125 3.29 -1.97 1.12
C VAL A 125 3.69 -0.78 1.98
N ASP A 126 4.89 -0.25 1.75
CA ASP A 126 5.34 1.03 2.30
C ASP A 126 6.19 1.80 1.29
N PHE A 127 6.48 3.05 1.60
CA PHE A 127 7.28 3.97 0.78
C PHE A 127 8.27 4.68 1.68
N ALA A 128 9.57 4.63 1.34
CA ALA A 128 10.63 5.27 2.11
C ALA A 128 11.83 5.52 1.21
N ASP A 129 12.59 6.58 1.48
CA ASP A 129 13.88 6.84 0.84
C ASP A 129 14.93 5.89 1.41
N LEU A 130 15.15 4.77 0.73
CA LEU A 130 16.14 3.75 1.10
C LEU A 130 17.52 4.04 0.50
N THR A 131 17.57 4.86 -0.54
CA THR A 131 18.81 5.12 -1.29
C THR A 131 19.44 6.47 -0.94
N GLY A 132 18.79 7.27 -0.07
CA GLY A 132 19.28 8.58 0.37
C GLY A 132 19.26 9.66 -0.72
N ASN A 133 18.49 9.46 -1.78
CA ASN A 133 18.42 10.37 -2.92
C ASN A 133 17.24 11.36 -2.85
N GLY A 134 16.48 11.35 -1.76
CA GLY A 134 15.30 12.19 -1.52
C GLY A 134 14.04 11.68 -2.23
N LYS A 135 14.05 10.46 -2.78
CA LYS A 135 12.91 9.83 -3.48
C LYS A 135 12.48 8.58 -2.73
N ALA A 136 11.20 8.25 -2.83
CA ALA A 136 10.68 7.10 -2.13
C ALA A 136 10.75 5.82 -2.98
N GLU A 137 11.39 4.78 -2.48
CA GLU A 137 11.30 3.44 -3.02
C GLU A 137 9.96 2.80 -2.63
N ILE A 138 9.43 1.96 -3.52
CA ILE A 138 8.23 1.15 -3.30
C ILE A 138 8.68 -0.16 -2.64
N ILE A 139 8.20 -0.43 -1.43
CA ILE A 139 8.55 -1.62 -0.66
C ILE A 139 7.32 -2.51 -0.59
N VAL A 140 7.41 -3.72 -1.13
CA VAL A 140 6.30 -4.66 -1.23
C VAL A 140 6.63 -5.96 -0.51
N ASN A 141 5.82 -6.36 0.45
CA ASN A 141 5.83 -7.71 1.01
C ASN A 141 4.71 -8.53 0.36
N SER A 142 5.09 -9.49 -0.47
CA SER A 142 4.15 -10.41 -1.13
C SER A 142 4.03 -11.72 -0.34
N THR A 143 2.84 -12.34 -0.34
CA THR A 143 2.65 -13.62 0.35
C THR A 143 3.38 -14.76 -0.37
N THR A 144 3.75 -15.80 0.38
CA THR A 144 4.33 -17.04 -0.17
C THR A 144 3.49 -18.26 0.25
N TYR A 145 3.89 -19.45 -0.16
CA TYR A 145 3.29 -20.70 0.30
C TYR A 145 3.72 -21.08 1.73
N THR A 146 4.80 -20.48 2.23
CA THR A 146 5.25 -20.69 3.62
C THR A 146 4.35 -19.88 4.55
N PRO A 147 3.71 -20.51 5.53
CA PRO A 147 2.84 -19.81 6.47
C PRO A 147 3.59 -18.69 7.19
N ASN A 148 2.96 -17.51 7.27
CA ASN A 148 3.48 -16.29 7.93
C ASN A 148 4.77 -15.71 7.33
N VAL A 149 5.32 -16.26 6.25
CA VAL A 149 6.52 -15.73 5.59
C VAL A 149 6.17 -15.23 4.21
N GLY A 150 6.43 -13.98 3.96
CA GLY A 150 6.34 -13.32 2.66
C GLY A 150 7.71 -13.16 2.01
N LYS A 151 7.70 -12.51 0.86
CA LYS A 151 8.89 -12.12 0.10
C LYS A 151 8.90 -10.61 -0.08
N LEU A 152 9.96 -9.98 0.43
CA LEU A 152 10.19 -8.55 0.28
C LEU A 152 10.80 -8.24 -1.09
N SER A 153 10.30 -7.19 -1.75
CA SER A 153 10.82 -6.65 -3.00
C SER A 153 10.73 -5.13 -2.97
N CYS A 154 11.78 -4.46 -3.43
CA CYS A 154 11.88 -3.00 -3.40
C CYS A 154 12.21 -2.46 -4.79
N TYR A 155 11.58 -1.35 -5.15
CA TYR A 155 11.70 -0.73 -6.47
C TYR A 155 11.91 0.77 -6.33
N SER A 156 12.92 1.31 -7.00
CA SER A 156 13.05 2.75 -7.21
C SER A 156 12.23 3.18 -8.43
N TYR A 157 11.76 4.43 -8.42
CA TYR A 157 11.10 5.07 -9.55
C TYR A 157 11.91 6.27 -10.03
N SER A 158 12.13 6.38 -11.33
CA SER A 158 12.77 7.55 -11.94
C SER A 158 12.39 7.66 -13.41
N GLU A 159 12.07 8.87 -13.84
CA GLU A 159 11.84 9.23 -15.26
C GLU A 159 10.84 8.30 -15.98
N GLY A 160 9.77 7.89 -15.30
CA GLY A 160 8.75 7.03 -15.86
C GLY A 160 9.15 5.56 -15.99
N LYS A 161 10.08 5.09 -15.16
CA LYS A 161 10.51 3.68 -15.07
C LYS A 161 10.73 3.27 -13.63
N THR A 162 10.54 1.99 -13.35
CA THR A 162 10.97 1.39 -12.08
C THR A 162 12.18 0.49 -12.29
N ASN A 163 13.05 0.43 -11.27
CA ASN A 163 14.17 -0.50 -11.22
C ASN A 163 14.11 -1.25 -9.88
N GLU A 164 14.32 -2.55 -9.91
CA GLU A 164 14.44 -3.33 -8.69
C GLU A 164 15.74 -2.97 -7.96
N VAL A 165 15.64 -2.61 -6.68
CA VAL A 165 16.79 -2.29 -5.81
C VAL A 165 17.03 -3.36 -4.75
N GLY A 166 16.16 -4.34 -4.66
CA GLY A 166 16.32 -5.50 -3.80
C GLY A 166 15.11 -6.40 -3.80
N SER A 167 15.34 -7.71 -3.76
CA SER A 167 14.26 -8.69 -3.66
C SER A 167 14.73 -9.99 -3.05
N GLY A 168 13.77 -10.82 -2.65
CA GLY A 168 14.00 -12.19 -2.23
C GLY A 168 14.19 -12.40 -0.74
N GLN A 169 14.29 -11.35 0.07
CA GLN A 169 14.39 -11.50 1.52
C GLN A 169 13.07 -12.01 2.08
N SER A 170 13.16 -13.02 2.96
CA SER A 170 12.00 -13.50 3.72
C SER A 170 11.51 -12.40 4.68
N CYS A 171 10.18 -12.24 4.79
CA CYS A 171 9.59 -11.20 5.61
C CYS A 171 8.20 -11.61 6.10
N SER A 172 7.99 -11.63 7.40
CA SER A 172 6.65 -11.80 7.99
C SER A 172 5.97 -10.45 8.22
N SER A 173 6.76 -9.45 8.59
CA SER A 173 6.35 -8.06 8.77
C SER A 173 7.56 -7.15 8.66
N PHE A 174 7.35 -5.90 8.30
CA PHE A 174 8.41 -4.91 8.28
C PHE A 174 7.92 -3.52 8.68
N VAL A 175 8.86 -2.68 9.05
CA VAL A 175 8.69 -1.23 9.19
C VAL A 175 9.92 -0.52 8.61
N THR A 176 9.74 0.74 8.24
CA THR A 176 10.80 1.60 7.72
C THR A 176 11.12 2.72 8.71
N GLY A 177 12.36 3.15 8.74
CA GLY A 177 12.83 4.26 9.55
C GLY A 177 14.34 4.42 9.46
N ASP A 178 14.85 5.56 9.88
CA ASP A 178 16.27 5.83 10.06
C ASP A 178 16.71 5.23 11.41
N PHE A 179 17.26 4.00 11.37
CA PHE A 179 17.60 3.24 12.58
C PHE A 179 19.06 3.45 13.02
N ASP A 180 19.91 3.90 12.13
CA ASP A 180 21.33 4.18 12.43
C ASP A 180 21.71 5.66 12.42
N ASN A 181 20.71 6.53 12.19
CA ASN A 181 20.80 8.00 12.19
C ASN A 181 21.77 8.55 11.11
N ASP A 182 21.81 7.91 9.95
CA ASP A 182 22.59 8.41 8.81
C ASP A 182 21.79 9.34 7.89
N GLY A 183 20.48 9.45 8.13
CA GLY A 183 19.55 10.31 7.37
C GLY A 183 18.84 9.60 6.24
N THR A 184 19.12 8.32 6.01
CA THR A 184 18.40 7.43 5.09
C THR A 184 17.46 6.51 5.85
N SER A 185 16.53 5.88 5.16
CA SER A 185 15.67 4.90 5.81
C SER A 185 16.18 3.50 5.56
N GLU A 186 16.19 2.67 6.61
CA GLU A 186 16.37 1.23 6.50
C GLU A 186 15.03 0.51 6.62
N ILE A 187 15.06 -0.77 6.30
CA ILE A 187 13.94 -1.69 6.53
C ILE A 187 14.28 -2.59 7.73
N MET A 188 13.50 -2.49 8.81
CA MET A 188 13.53 -3.50 9.86
C MET A 188 12.57 -4.62 9.48
N SER A 189 13.12 -5.71 8.95
CA SER A 189 12.37 -6.91 8.54
C SER A 189 12.32 -7.91 9.69
N LEU A 190 11.14 -8.43 9.99
CA LEU A 190 10.88 -9.46 10.98
C LEU A 190 10.45 -10.73 10.26
N VAL A 191 11.09 -11.85 10.55
CA VAL A 191 10.75 -13.16 9.99
C VAL A 191 10.35 -14.11 11.10
N LEU A 192 9.29 -14.86 10.86
CA LEU A 192 8.73 -15.81 11.82
C LEU A 192 8.52 -17.17 11.15
N TYR A 193 9.48 -18.06 11.33
CA TYR A 193 9.43 -19.44 10.85
C TYR A 193 8.77 -20.33 11.89
N THR A 194 7.43 -20.41 11.86
CA THR A 194 6.66 -21.14 12.89
C THR A 194 6.87 -22.65 12.86
N THR A 195 7.29 -23.20 11.72
CA THR A 195 7.60 -24.62 11.56
C THR A 195 8.97 -24.99 12.11
N GLU A 196 9.93 -24.10 11.99
CA GLU A 196 11.31 -24.28 12.48
C GLU A 196 11.49 -23.77 13.91
N ASN A 197 10.48 -23.10 14.47
CA ASN A 197 10.54 -22.42 15.76
C ASN A 197 11.70 -21.41 15.80
N GLU A 198 11.78 -20.57 14.76
CA GLU A 198 12.79 -19.54 14.59
C GLU A 198 12.14 -18.18 14.33
N ALA A 199 12.68 -17.15 14.97
CA ALA A 199 12.26 -15.77 14.77
C ALA A 199 13.49 -14.85 14.68
N LEU A 200 13.54 -14.02 13.63
CA LEU A 200 14.67 -13.15 13.32
C LEU A 200 14.21 -11.71 13.06
N ALA A 201 15.03 -10.77 13.47
CA ALA A 201 14.97 -9.38 13.00
C ALA A 201 16.20 -9.09 12.14
N SER A 202 16.02 -8.43 11.02
CA SER A 202 17.11 -8.01 10.13
C SER A 202 16.93 -6.55 9.76
N MET A 203 17.96 -5.75 9.99
CA MET A 203 18.05 -4.39 9.45
C MET A 203 18.63 -4.47 8.05
N LEU A 204 17.83 -4.11 7.06
CA LEU A 204 18.24 -4.09 5.65
C LEU A 204 18.55 -2.66 5.26
N ASP A 205 19.74 -2.46 4.72
CA ASP A 205 20.27 -1.19 4.27
C ASP A 205 20.62 -1.26 2.78
N TYR A 206 20.72 -0.11 2.12
CA TYR A 206 21.08 -0.02 0.71
C TYR A 206 22.58 0.17 0.53
N ASN A 207 23.17 -0.59 -0.37
CA ASN A 207 24.58 -0.45 -0.75
C ASN A 207 24.67 0.19 -2.14
N GLU A 208 25.25 1.39 -2.20
CA GLU A 208 25.38 2.17 -3.42
C GLU A 208 26.30 1.50 -4.46
N ASP A 209 27.34 0.79 -4.03
CA ASP A 209 28.30 0.13 -4.95
C ASP A 209 27.66 -1.08 -5.65
N SER A 210 26.94 -1.91 -4.89
CA SER A 210 26.21 -3.08 -5.44
C SER A 210 24.84 -2.74 -5.98
N LYS A 211 24.33 -1.53 -5.68
CA LYS A 211 22.96 -1.05 -5.98
C LYS A 211 21.87 -2.03 -5.51
N SER A 212 22.04 -2.55 -4.31
CA SER A 212 21.13 -3.55 -3.75
C SER A 212 21.01 -3.46 -2.24
N LEU A 213 19.90 -3.95 -1.71
CA LEU A 213 19.70 -4.12 -0.29
C LEU A 213 20.54 -5.27 0.25
N TYR A 214 21.07 -5.09 1.46
CA TYR A 214 21.81 -6.12 2.21
C TYR A 214 21.43 -6.11 3.69
N ALA A 215 21.62 -7.21 4.39
CA ALA A 215 21.42 -7.26 5.83
C ALA A 215 22.63 -6.64 6.55
N LYS A 216 22.46 -5.43 7.07
CA LYS A 216 23.48 -4.70 7.83
C LYS A 216 23.65 -5.26 9.24
N ALA A 217 22.54 -5.68 9.87
CA ALA A 217 22.51 -6.30 11.19
C ALA A 217 21.40 -7.33 11.29
N MET A 218 21.58 -8.32 12.17
CA MET A 218 20.62 -9.37 12.46
C MET A 218 20.58 -9.68 13.94
N ALA A 219 19.39 -10.00 14.45
CA ALA A 219 19.18 -10.44 15.83
C ALA A 219 18.15 -11.57 15.90
N ASN A 220 18.37 -12.51 16.84
CA ASN A 220 17.36 -13.51 17.16
C ASN A 220 16.25 -12.86 17.98
N MET A 221 15.02 -13.25 17.70
CA MET A 221 13.83 -12.89 18.44
C MET A 221 13.28 -14.10 19.22
N ASP A 222 12.25 -13.87 20.05
CA ASP A 222 11.60 -14.97 20.78
C ASP A 222 10.93 -15.95 19.79
N PRO A 223 11.44 -17.18 19.67
CA PRO A 223 10.91 -18.18 18.75
C PRO A 223 9.53 -18.73 19.17
N ASN A 224 9.08 -18.46 20.42
CA ASN A 224 7.76 -18.91 20.88
C ASN A 224 6.63 -18.02 20.34
N VAL A 225 6.94 -16.88 19.72
CA VAL A 225 5.97 -16.03 19.05
C VAL A 225 5.46 -16.73 17.79
N VAL A 226 4.15 -16.79 17.61
CA VAL A 226 3.49 -17.35 16.41
C VAL A 226 2.86 -16.29 15.53
N LYS A 227 2.72 -15.07 16.03
CA LYS A 227 2.17 -13.93 15.29
C LYS A 227 2.62 -12.61 15.90
N TYR A 228 3.03 -11.68 15.05
CA TYR A 228 3.20 -10.27 15.43
C TYR A 228 1.85 -9.55 15.39
N LYS A 229 1.56 -8.71 16.40
CA LYS A 229 0.32 -7.92 16.51
C LYS A 229 0.53 -6.45 16.22
N ASN A 230 1.60 -5.90 16.78
CA ASN A 230 1.91 -4.49 16.69
C ASN A 230 3.42 -4.31 16.55
N ILE A 231 3.82 -3.44 15.65
CA ILE A 231 5.21 -3.06 15.44
C ILE A 231 5.22 -1.55 15.35
N ALA A 232 5.92 -0.90 16.29
CA ALA A 232 5.99 0.55 16.36
C ALA A 232 7.43 1.01 16.33
N VAL A 233 7.74 1.91 15.39
CA VAL A 233 9.00 2.65 15.39
C VAL A 233 8.96 3.70 16.49
N THR A 234 9.99 3.79 17.31
CA THR A 234 10.07 4.72 18.43
C THR A 234 11.49 5.19 18.70
N LYS A 235 11.61 6.40 19.21
CA LYS A 235 12.87 6.85 19.77
C LYS A 235 13.04 6.27 21.17
N LEU A 236 14.10 5.50 21.38
CA LEU A 236 14.46 4.88 22.65
C LEU A 236 15.34 5.82 23.49
N ASP A 237 16.17 6.63 22.80
CA ASP A 237 16.99 7.71 23.37
C ASP A 237 17.17 8.79 22.31
N ASN A 238 17.90 9.87 22.61
CA ASN A 238 18.10 11.00 21.70
C ASN A 238 18.67 10.57 20.32
N ASP A 239 19.56 9.59 20.31
CA ASP A 239 20.27 9.12 19.12
C ASP A 239 19.99 7.64 18.80
N ILE A 240 18.98 7.03 19.41
CA ILE A 240 18.64 5.62 19.17
C ILE A 240 17.19 5.53 18.73
N THR A 241 17.00 5.16 17.47
CA THR A 241 15.70 4.75 16.92
C THR A 241 15.62 3.23 16.96
N GLY A 242 14.51 2.69 17.38
CA GLY A 242 14.29 1.26 17.41
C GLY A 242 12.83 0.90 17.20
N ILE A 243 12.52 -0.37 17.33
CA ILE A 243 11.15 -0.88 17.22
C ILE A 243 10.72 -1.56 18.51
N VAL A 244 9.45 -1.38 18.85
CA VAL A 244 8.75 -2.17 19.88
C VAL A 244 7.83 -3.13 19.16
N VAL A 245 7.98 -4.41 19.43
CA VAL A 245 7.24 -5.49 18.76
C VAL A 245 6.44 -6.27 19.77
N ASP A 246 5.13 -6.29 19.61
CA ASP A 246 4.24 -7.15 20.37
C ASP A 246 3.98 -8.44 19.58
N GLY A 247 4.39 -9.56 20.13
CA GLY A 247 4.13 -10.90 19.60
C GLY A 247 3.14 -11.66 20.47
N THR A 248 2.51 -12.67 19.89
CA THR A 248 1.62 -13.59 20.61
C THR A 248 2.12 -15.02 20.44
N SER A 249 2.27 -15.73 21.56
CA SER A 249 2.57 -17.17 21.55
C SER A 249 1.36 -18.02 21.21
N ALA A 250 1.57 -19.31 20.98
CA ALA A 250 0.49 -20.28 20.74
C ALA A 250 -0.55 -20.34 21.89
N ASN A 251 -0.17 -19.99 23.11
CA ASN A 251 -1.03 -19.93 24.29
C ASN A 251 -1.68 -18.53 24.49
N GLU A 252 -1.66 -17.68 23.47
CA GLU A 252 -2.20 -16.31 23.50
C GLU A 252 -1.52 -15.35 24.49
N VAL A 253 -0.35 -15.71 25.01
CA VAL A 253 0.45 -14.82 25.87
C VAL A 253 1.14 -13.78 24.98
N THR A 254 0.97 -12.50 25.33
CA THR A 254 1.68 -11.40 24.66
C THR A 254 3.09 -11.29 25.19
N ASN A 255 4.05 -11.19 24.28
CA ASN A 255 5.46 -10.91 24.55
C ASN A 255 5.86 -9.64 23.80
N THR A 256 6.42 -8.68 24.53
CA THR A 256 6.92 -7.42 23.94
C THR A 256 8.43 -7.46 23.88
N GLN A 257 8.98 -7.20 22.71
CA GLN A 257 10.42 -7.14 22.45
C GLN A 257 10.79 -5.75 21.95
N VAL A 258 11.98 -5.30 22.31
CA VAL A 258 12.56 -4.03 21.83
C VAL A 258 13.80 -4.35 21.04
N ILE A 259 13.89 -3.82 19.83
CA ILE A 259 14.99 -4.06 18.91
C ILE A 259 15.52 -2.71 18.44
N PHE A 260 16.83 -2.55 18.48
CA PHE A 260 17.51 -1.34 18.01
C PHE A 260 18.90 -1.69 17.48
N TYR A 261 19.42 -0.80 16.67
CA TYR A 261 20.80 -0.83 16.18
C TYR A 261 21.67 0.07 17.05
N SER A 262 22.89 -0.38 17.41
CA SER A 262 23.83 0.38 18.28
C SER A 262 25.27 0.17 17.86
#